data_db31595b2a124fd6625e378222fd19c2
#
_entry.id   db31595b2a124fd6625e378222fd19c2
#
_cell.length_a   1.000
_cell.length_b   1.000
_cell.length_c   1.000
_cell.angle_alpha   90.00
_cell.angle_beta   90.00
_cell.angle_gamma   90.00
#
_symmetry.space_group_name_H-M   'P 1'
#
loop_
_entity.id
_entity.type
_entity.pdbx_description
1 polymer ?
#
loop_
_entity_poly.entity_id
_entity_poly.type
_entity_poly.pdbx_seq_one_letter_code
_entity_poly.pdbx_strand_id
1 'polypeptide(L)'
;MTDVTRRFTLSGMAGLVVYNLAYSAEAKPHHGIEPPPPVRKSDFVTTDGIHFKLNNRTYRYAGANIWYGAYLGADAAFGNRARLIKELDDLKALGVVNLRILASSELSPLKNSLDPAFTIKPGDYNDKLLTGLDFLLSELDRRDMKAVLYLTNFWEWSGGMVTYQYYHTGQYINMNDPAHPWPEFADLSAQFYAMAQAKADYWAYVRLIVGRRNSITGKLYREDPAVMAWQLSNEPRAGGSDAAVDKNTEAYLGWIKDTCALIRSIDANHLISLGHEGLMGANGREDLVVRAHEHIDYLTAHIWPQNWNWVDPKDLGGTFGAGAAKVQDYIDKHIAIAQKLDKPLVFEEFGFPRDDIAYDPDTPTTYKDRFYGLIYAAVEDAVAHNTPVAGSNFWAWGGSGRALHPDHHMLRGETSYVGDPPHEPQGWYSVFNTDASTQALIKAHAARLASIKTA
;
A
#
# COMPACT_ATOMS: atom_id res chain seq x y z
N MET A 1 39.81 46.24 49.69
CA MET A 1 39.86 46.34 51.14
C MET A 1 39.07 45.20 51.70
N THR A 2 39.84 44.31 52.36
CA THR A 2 39.59 43.41 53.50
C THR A 2 38.40 42.42 53.35
N ASP A 3 38.61 41.17 53.01
CA ASP A 3 39.17 40.08 53.81
C ASP A 3 38.42 39.84 55.15
N VAL A 4 37.86 38.64 55.35
CA VAL A 4 38.05 37.76 56.49
C VAL A 4 37.27 36.46 56.39
N THR A 5 38.00 35.38 56.26
CA THR A 5 37.71 33.97 56.50
C THR A 5 37.18 33.72 57.93
N ARG A 6 36.28 32.75 58.12
CA ARG A 6 36.29 31.81 59.26
C ARG A 6 35.52 30.51 58.99
N ARG A 7 36.25 29.42 59.11
CA ARG A 7 35.78 28.05 59.30
C ARG A 7 35.16 27.87 60.68
N PHE A 8 34.12 27.04 60.76
CA PHE A 8 33.87 26.22 61.97
C PHE A 8 33.29 24.84 61.51
N THR A 9 34.03 23.84 61.91
CA THR A 9 33.64 22.42 61.98
C THR A 9 32.88 22.15 63.26
N LEU A 10 31.78 21.40 63.20
CA LEU A 10 31.30 20.65 64.37
C LEU A 10 30.55 19.41 63.91
N SER A 11 31.02 18.26 64.39
CA SER A 11 30.48 16.94 64.30
C SER A 11 29.20 16.79 65.10
N GLY A 12 28.20 16.08 64.57
CA GLY A 12 27.03 15.65 65.31
C GLY A 12 26.48 14.36 64.72
N MET A 13 26.80 13.21 65.32
CA MET A 13 26.15 11.91 65.05
C MET A 13 24.70 11.98 65.58
N ALA A 14 23.77 11.65 64.77
CA ALA A 14 22.41 11.25 65.16
C ALA A 14 22.00 10.04 64.37
N GLY A 15 21.69 8.94 65.06
CA GLY A 15 21.43 7.65 64.52
C GLY A 15 20.08 7.59 63.78
N LEU A 16 20.10 6.97 62.63
CA LEU A 16 18.91 6.62 61.89
C LEU A 16 18.43 5.23 62.38
N VAL A 17 17.28 5.20 63.01
CA VAL A 17 16.54 3.97 63.27
C VAL A 17 15.76 3.64 62.02
N VAL A 18 16.17 2.58 61.30
CA VAL A 18 15.43 2.04 60.14
C VAL A 18 14.39 1.07 60.65
N TYR A 19 13.11 1.45 60.54
CA TYR A 19 12.00 0.53 60.67
C TYR A 19 11.84 -0.26 59.38
N ASN A 20 12.23 -1.52 59.40
CA ASN A 20 11.88 -2.49 58.36
C ASN A 20 10.43 -2.94 58.56
N LEU A 21 9.51 -2.35 57.84
CA LEU A 21 8.15 -2.91 57.62
C LEU A 21 8.25 -3.85 56.44
N ALA A 22 8.38 -5.14 56.73
CA ALA A 22 8.19 -6.21 55.73
C ALA A 22 6.72 -6.30 55.38
N TYR A 23 6.32 -5.72 54.25
CA TYR A 23 5.05 -6.06 53.60
C TYR A 23 5.28 -7.32 52.77
N SER A 24 4.88 -8.46 53.26
CA SER A 24 4.67 -9.68 52.45
C SER A 24 3.39 -9.54 51.64
N ALA A 25 3.49 -8.95 50.47
CA ALA A 25 2.46 -9.08 49.45
C ALA A 25 2.68 -10.44 48.74
N GLU A 26 1.85 -11.43 49.05
CA GLU A 26 1.75 -12.65 48.25
C GLU A 26 1.35 -12.22 46.81
N ALA A 27 2.31 -12.22 45.89
CA ALA A 27 2.08 -12.08 44.48
C ALA A 27 1.30 -13.32 44.03
N LYS A 28 0.02 -13.13 43.65
CA LYS A 28 -0.72 -14.18 42.91
C LYS A 28 0.09 -14.56 41.67
N PRO A 29 0.21 -15.84 41.32
CA PRO A 29 0.92 -16.24 40.13
C PRO A 29 0.23 -15.60 38.92
N HIS A 30 0.94 -14.70 38.21
CA HIS A 30 0.55 -14.30 36.87
C HIS A 30 0.47 -15.59 36.04
N HIS A 31 -0.69 -15.91 35.50
CA HIS A 31 -0.81 -16.90 34.45
C HIS A 31 0.18 -16.50 33.37
N GLY A 32 1.23 -17.28 33.22
CA GLY A 32 2.25 -17.06 32.20
C GLY A 32 1.57 -17.06 30.86
N ILE A 33 1.63 -15.91 30.16
CA ILE A 33 1.35 -15.86 28.74
C ILE A 33 2.44 -16.72 28.13
N GLU A 34 2.08 -17.89 27.62
CA GLU A 34 3.01 -18.71 26.84
C GLU A 34 3.59 -17.84 25.73
N PRO A 35 4.92 -17.84 25.54
CA PRO A 35 5.49 -17.11 24.43
C PRO A 35 4.83 -17.63 23.13
N PRO A 36 4.50 -16.74 22.18
CA PRO A 36 3.91 -17.15 20.91
C PRO A 36 4.81 -18.23 20.27
N PRO A 37 4.21 -19.23 19.62
CA PRO A 37 4.99 -20.28 18.96
C PRO A 37 5.99 -19.65 17.97
N PRO A 38 7.16 -20.27 17.78
CA PRO A 38 8.17 -19.75 16.87
C PRO A 38 7.60 -19.68 15.45
N VAL A 39 7.83 -18.56 14.77
CA VAL A 39 7.42 -18.36 13.38
C VAL A 39 8.15 -19.36 12.49
N ARG A 40 7.40 -20.08 11.64
CA ARG A 40 7.94 -21.07 10.69
C ARG A 40 7.99 -20.47 9.29
N LYS A 41 8.89 -20.96 8.44
CA LYS A 41 8.99 -20.53 7.04
C LYS A 41 7.66 -20.73 6.28
N SER A 42 6.89 -21.74 6.61
CA SER A 42 5.56 -22.01 6.02
C SER A 42 4.49 -20.99 6.37
N ASP A 43 4.70 -20.14 7.38
CA ASP A 43 3.74 -19.12 7.79
C ASP A 43 3.80 -17.89 6.87
N PHE A 44 4.88 -17.77 6.07
CA PHE A 44 5.04 -16.73 5.05
C PHE A 44 4.47 -17.20 3.71
N VAL A 45 3.96 -16.22 2.93
CA VAL A 45 3.60 -16.48 1.54
C VAL A 45 4.88 -16.61 0.72
N THR A 46 4.95 -17.65 -0.09
CA THR A 46 6.07 -17.92 -1.01
C THR A 46 5.57 -18.14 -2.43
N THR A 47 6.46 -18.21 -3.40
CA THR A 47 6.15 -18.59 -4.78
C THR A 47 6.57 -20.03 -5.07
N ASP A 48 5.82 -20.70 -5.97
CA ASP A 48 6.12 -22.00 -6.53
C ASP A 48 5.65 -21.97 -8.00
N GLY A 49 6.57 -21.60 -8.91
CA GLY A 49 6.24 -21.27 -10.28
C GLY A 49 5.18 -20.16 -10.34
N ILE A 50 4.10 -20.42 -11.07
CA ILE A 50 2.99 -19.49 -11.26
C ILE A 50 2.04 -19.34 -10.05
N HIS A 51 2.34 -19.96 -8.92
CA HIS A 51 1.45 -19.98 -7.76
C HIS A 51 2.06 -19.36 -6.51
N PHE A 52 1.24 -18.73 -5.69
CA PHE A 52 1.57 -18.50 -4.28
C PHE A 52 1.31 -19.75 -3.44
N LYS A 53 2.10 -19.91 -2.40
CA LYS A 53 1.95 -20.94 -1.36
C LYS A 53 1.90 -20.30 0.03
N LEU A 54 1.00 -20.82 0.86
CA LEU A 54 0.92 -20.51 2.29
C LEU A 54 0.63 -21.82 3.03
N ASN A 55 1.42 -22.14 4.05
CA ASN A 55 1.31 -23.42 4.76
C ASN A 55 1.34 -24.64 3.82
N ASN A 56 2.20 -24.59 2.79
CA ASN A 56 2.36 -25.59 1.73
C ASN A 56 1.09 -25.84 0.89
N ARG A 57 0.12 -24.95 0.94
CA ARG A 57 -1.09 -25.00 0.09
C ARG A 57 -1.08 -23.85 -0.90
N THR A 58 -1.70 -24.03 -2.04
CA THR A 58 -1.89 -22.92 -2.98
C THR A 58 -2.68 -21.81 -2.29
N TYR A 59 -2.12 -20.60 -2.31
CA TYR A 59 -2.72 -19.40 -1.73
C TYR A 59 -3.25 -18.52 -2.85
N ARG A 60 -4.50 -18.13 -2.75
CA ARG A 60 -5.19 -17.22 -3.64
C ARG A 60 -6.09 -16.33 -2.81
N TYR A 61 -6.33 -15.12 -3.25
CA TYR A 61 -7.06 -14.18 -2.43
C TYR A 61 -7.92 -13.18 -3.21
N ALA A 62 -9.03 -12.79 -2.59
CA ALA A 62 -9.71 -11.54 -2.85
C ALA A 62 -9.14 -10.49 -1.89
N GLY A 63 -8.72 -9.37 -2.42
CA GLY A 63 -8.09 -8.29 -1.68
C GLY A 63 -8.73 -6.93 -1.93
N ALA A 64 -8.25 -5.93 -1.20
CA ALA A 64 -8.65 -4.54 -1.32
C ALA A 64 -7.46 -3.60 -1.16
N ASN A 65 -7.55 -2.40 -1.73
CA ASN A 65 -6.69 -1.28 -1.38
C ASN A 65 -7.30 -0.49 -0.23
N ILE A 66 -6.49 -0.20 0.79
CA ILE A 66 -6.81 0.70 1.92
C ILE A 66 -5.58 1.56 2.20
N TRP A 67 -5.30 2.52 1.30
CA TRP A 67 -4.09 3.34 1.39
C TRP A 67 -3.96 4.06 2.74
N TYR A 68 -5.07 4.52 3.30
CA TYR A 68 -5.13 5.30 4.54
C TYR A 68 -5.07 4.46 5.83
N GLY A 69 -4.87 3.15 5.74
CA GLY A 69 -4.94 2.26 6.91
C GLY A 69 -3.99 2.64 8.06
N ALA A 70 -2.74 3.00 7.74
CA ALA A 70 -1.76 3.46 8.74
C ALA A 70 -2.14 4.82 9.34
N TYR A 71 -2.77 5.70 8.57
CA TYR A 71 -3.29 6.98 9.04
C TYR A 71 -4.36 6.78 10.10
N LEU A 72 -5.36 5.94 9.84
CA LEU A 72 -6.37 5.60 10.84
C LEU A 72 -5.77 4.90 12.07
N GLY A 73 -4.71 4.09 11.88
CA GLY A 73 -4.02 3.39 12.96
C GLY A 73 -3.23 4.30 13.90
N ALA A 74 -2.95 5.53 13.51
CA ALA A 74 -2.15 6.47 14.29
C ALA A 74 -2.85 6.87 15.59
N ASP A 75 -2.06 6.97 16.68
CA ASP A 75 -2.49 7.57 17.92
C ASP A 75 -2.24 9.09 17.89
N ALA A 76 -3.05 9.79 17.11
CA ALA A 76 -2.96 11.22 16.85
C ALA A 76 -4.32 11.78 16.46
N ALA A 77 -4.46 13.11 16.41
CA ALA A 77 -5.72 13.77 16.07
C ALA A 77 -6.26 13.40 14.66
N PHE A 78 -5.39 12.99 13.75
CA PHE A 78 -5.74 12.53 12.41
C PHE A 78 -6.05 11.03 12.33
N GLY A 79 -5.86 10.26 13.42
CA GLY A 79 -6.11 8.83 13.48
C GLY A 79 -7.52 8.49 13.98
N ASN A 80 -7.96 7.28 13.68
CA ASN A 80 -9.23 6.74 14.19
C ASN A 80 -9.16 5.20 14.24
N ARG A 81 -8.55 4.66 15.29
CA ARG A 81 -8.38 3.21 15.48
C ARG A 81 -9.71 2.45 15.55
N ALA A 82 -10.75 3.05 16.14
CA ALA A 82 -12.06 2.41 16.22
C ALA A 82 -12.66 2.22 14.81
N ARG A 83 -12.54 3.22 13.94
CA ARG A 83 -12.93 3.11 12.54
C ARG A 83 -12.10 2.04 11.82
N LEU A 84 -10.77 2.04 11.99
CA LEU A 84 -9.90 1.05 11.35
C LEU A 84 -10.31 -0.37 11.73
N ILE A 85 -10.51 -0.65 13.02
CA ILE A 85 -10.93 -1.97 13.51
C ILE A 85 -12.23 -2.41 12.82
N LYS A 86 -13.22 -1.52 12.80
CA LYS A 86 -14.52 -1.80 12.17
C LYS A 86 -14.37 -2.08 10.67
N GLU A 87 -13.58 -1.29 9.95
CA GLU A 87 -13.39 -1.47 8.51
C GLU A 87 -12.64 -2.76 8.18
N LEU A 88 -11.69 -3.17 9.02
CA LEU A 88 -11.03 -4.48 8.88
C LEU A 88 -12.00 -5.64 9.15
N ASP A 89 -12.90 -5.50 10.14
CA ASP A 89 -13.94 -6.49 10.41
C ASP A 89 -14.93 -6.58 9.24
N ASP A 90 -15.35 -5.47 8.68
CA ASP A 90 -16.24 -5.39 7.52
C ASP A 90 -15.59 -6.08 6.29
N LEU A 91 -14.33 -5.76 5.98
CA LEU A 91 -13.57 -6.41 4.89
C LEU A 91 -13.40 -7.91 5.11
N LYS A 92 -13.08 -8.34 6.33
CA LYS A 92 -12.96 -9.76 6.68
C LYS A 92 -14.31 -10.49 6.49
N ALA A 93 -15.43 -9.86 6.85
CA ALA A 93 -16.78 -10.42 6.65
C ALA A 93 -17.16 -10.56 5.17
N LEU A 94 -16.55 -9.77 4.28
CA LEU A 94 -16.65 -9.92 2.83
C LEU A 94 -15.73 -11.02 2.28
N GLY A 95 -14.87 -11.63 3.10
CA GLY A 95 -13.88 -12.63 2.68
C GLY A 95 -12.59 -12.02 2.10
N VAL A 96 -12.38 -10.72 2.25
CA VAL A 96 -11.12 -10.05 1.92
C VAL A 96 -10.06 -10.48 2.93
N VAL A 97 -8.92 -10.99 2.43
CA VAL A 97 -7.83 -11.51 3.28
C VAL A 97 -6.46 -10.91 2.94
N ASN A 98 -6.41 -10.02 1.96
CA ASN A 98 -5.19 -9.31 1.57
C ASN A 98 -5.50 -7.83 1.41
N LEU A 99 -4.65 -6.98 1.97
CA LEU A 99 -4.76 -5.53 1.83
C LEU A 99 -3.48 -4.95 1.23
N ARG A 100 -3.64 -4.09 0.23
CA ARG A 100 -2.56 -3.28 -0.29
C ARG A 100 -2.60 -1.91 0.37
N ILE A 101 -1.47 -1.49 0.96
CA ILE A 101 -1.41 -0.43 1.96
C ILE A 101 -0.26 0.51 1.64
N LEU A 102 -0.51 1.82 1.72
CA LEU A 102 0.54 2.84 1.69
C LEU A 102 1.33 2.78 3.00
N ALA A 103 2.60 2.38 2.91
CA ALA A 103 3.54 2.39 4.03
C ALA A 103 4.58 3.52 3.91
N SER A 104 4.29 4.54 3.11
CA SER A 104 5.17 5.67 2.83
C SER A 104 4.36 6.89 2.42
N SER A 105 4.87 8.07 2.66
CA SER A 105 4.48 9.33 2.04
C SER A 105 5.55 10.37 2.37
N GLU A 106 5.72 11.34 1.52
CA GLU A 106 6.78 12.33 1.63
C GLU A 106 6.16 13.75 1.72
N LEU A 107 6.47 14.47 2.79
CA LEU A 107 5.98 15.84 2.96
C LEU A 107 6.59 16.75 1.88
N SER A 108 5.74 17.41 1.14
CA SER A 108 6.11 18.16 -0.05
C SER A 108 5.27 19.43 -0.20
N PRO A 109 5.65 20.36 -1.07
CA PRO A 109 4.83 21.52 -1.44
C PRO A 109 3.73 21.17 -2.46
N LEU A 110 3.64 19.95 -2.94
CA LEU A 110 2.67 19.51 -3.95
C LEU A 110 1.24 19.70 -3.46
N LYS A 111 0.40 20.27 -4.31
CA LYS A 111 -0.93 20.76 -3.95
C LYS A 111 -1.84 19.65 -3.39
N ASN A 112 -1.80 18.48 -4.01
CA ASN A 112 -2.69 17.36 -3.71
C ASN A 112 -1.97 16.21 -2.99
N SER A 113 -0.88 16.50 -2.25
CA SER A 113 -0.16 15.49 -1.49
C SER A 113 -0.65 15.39 -0.05
N LEU A 114 -0.50 14.19 0.52
CA LEU A 114 -0.84 13.89 1.89
C LEU A 114 -0.06 14.75 2.90
N ASP A 115 -0.79 15.26 3.91
CA ASP A 115 -0.25 15.91 5.09
C ASP A 115 -1.15 15.50 6.29
N PRO A 116 -0.60 14.86 7.35
CA PRO A 116 0.82 14.57 7.57
C PRO A 116 1.40 13.47 6.67
N ALA A 117 2.73 13.41 6.57
CA ALA A 117 3.44 12.40 5.80
C ALA A 117 4.37 11.56 6.69
N PHE A 118 4.73 10.33 6.25
CA PHE A 118 5.66 9.44 6.94
C PHE A 118 7.07 10.03 7.00
N THR A 119 7.55 10.60 5.87
CA THR A 119 8.83 11.29 5.78
C THR A 119 8.58 12.79 5.83
N ILE A 120 9.06 13.47 6.87
CA ILE A 120 8.97 14.93 7.04
C ILE A 120 10.03 15.60 6.16
N LYS A 121 11.22 15.05 6.16
CA LYS A 121 12.37 15.37 5.31
C LYS A 121 13.35 14.20 5.35
N PRO A 122 14.37 14.16 4.51
CA PRO A 122 15.39 13.11 4.56
C PRO A 122 15.94 12.88 5.98
N GLY A 123 15.79 11.64 6.47
CA GLY A 123 16.24 11.22 7.80
C GLY A 123 15.34 11.63 8.97
N ASP A 124 14.23 12.31 8.74
CA ASP A 124 13.26 12.73 9.75
C ASP A 124 11.88 12.16 9.44
N TYR A 125 11.36 11.31 10.33
CA TYR A 125 10.20 10.48 10.09
C TYR A 125 9.12 10.69 11.16
N ASN A 126 7.86 10.55 10.75
CA ASN A 126 6.70 10.75 11.61
C ASN A 126 6.40 9.49 12.44
N ASP A 127 6.81 9.50 13.71
CA ASP A 127 6.59 8.39 14.63
C ASP A 127 5.11 8.02 14.82
N LYS A 128 4.19 8.98 14.67
CA LYS A 128 2.75 8.70 14.80
C LYS A 128 2.24 7.83 13.65
N LEU A 129 2.67 8.12 12.42
CA LEU A 129 2.33 7.29 11.27
C LEU A 129 3.02 5.94 11.31
N LEU A 130 4.29 5.90 11.72
CA LEU A 130 5.02 4.63 11.93
C LEU A 130 4.34 3.75 12.98
N THR A 131 3.88 4.33 14.10
CA THR A 131 3.11 3.59 15.12
C THR A 131 1.71 3.22 14.63
N GLY A 132 1.13 4.04 13.75
CA GLY A 132 -0.12 3.72 13.07
C GLY A 132 -0.01 2.49 12.17
N LEU A 133 1.10 2.35 11.46
CA LEU A 133 1.41 1.16 10.67
C LEU A 133 1.63 -0.07 11.58
N ASP A 134 2.33 0.09 12.71
CA ASP A 134 2.47 -0.96 13.72
C ASP A 134 1.11 -1.47 14.20
N PHE A 135 0.18 -0.55 14.50
CA PHE A 135 -1.16 -0.88 14.94
C PHE A 135 -1.95 -1.62 13.85
N LEU A 136 -1.91 -1.12 12.63
CA LEU A 136 -2.57 -1.77 11.49
C LEU A 136 -2.09 -3.21 11.31
N LEU A 137 -0.77 -3.45 11.29
CA LEU A 137 -0.22 -4.80 11.14
C LEU A 137 -0.62 -5.72 12.31
N SER A 138 -0.67 -5.20 13.54
CA SER A 138 -1.15 -5.98 14.69
C SER A 138 -2.63 -6.39 14.55
N GLU A 139 -3.46 -5.53 13.97
CA GLU A 139 -4.87 -5.82 13.73
C GLU A 139 -5.08 -6.78 12.54
N LEU A 140 -4.21 -6.77 11.54
CA LEU A 140 -4.21 -7.74 10.44
C LEU A 140 -3.81 -9.14 10.93
N ASP A 141 -2.75 -9.24 11.74
CA ASP A 141 -2.31 -10.51 12.36
C ASP A 141 -3.45 -11.17 13.15
N ARG A 142 -4.19 -10.40 13.96
CA ARG A 142 -5.35 -10.91 14.71
C ARG A 142 -6.48 -11.47 13.85
N ARG A 143 -6.56 -11.05 12.58
CA ARG A 143 -7.62 -11.43 11.63
C ARG A 143 -7.17 -12.43 10.59
N ASP A 144 -5.94 -12.93 10.67
CA ASP A 144 -5.36 -13.75 9.60
C ASP A 144 -5.43 -13.06 8.23
N MET A 145 -5.14 -11.76 8.18
CA MET A 145 -5.07 -10.97 6.96
C MET A 145 -3.63 -10.67 6.61
N LYS A 146 -3.35 -10.49 5.33
CA LYS A 146 -2.01 -10.18 4.80
C LYS A 146 -1.94 -8.76 4.27
N ALA A 147 -0.75 -8.16 4.34
CA ALA A 147 -0.46 -6.83 3.84
C ALA A 147 0.57 -6.87 2.71
N VAL A 148 0.31 -6.14 1.63
CA VAL A 148 1.31 -5.70 0.66
C VAL A 148 1.60 -4.23 0.96
N LEU A 149 2.85 -3.91 1.29
CA LEU A 149 3.26 -2.59 1.76
C LEU A 149 4.08 -1.88 0.68
N TYR A 150 3.52 -0.82 0.07
CA TYR A 150 4.30 -0.04 -0.91
C TYR A 150 5.08 1.10 -0.25
N LEU A 151 6.36 1.23 -0.68
CA LEU A 151 7.41 1.95 0.02
C LEU A 151 7.71 3.34 -0.56
N THR A 152 7.07 3.69 -1.67
CA THR A 152 6.96 5.04 -2.24
C THR A 152 5.88 5.05 -3.32
N ASN A 153 5.74 6.15 -4.05
CA ASN A 153 4.75 6.33 -5.10
C ASN A 153 5.39 7.04 -6.30
N PHE A 154 4.96 6.69 -7.50
CA PHE A 154 5.33 7.46 -8.68
C PHE A 154 4.58 8.79 -8.76
N TRP A 155 3.34 8.80 -8.25
CA TRP A 155 2.40 9.92 -8.30
C TRP A 155 2.53 10.85 -7.08
N GLU A 156 2.08 12.09 -7.26
CA GLU A 156 2.24 13.16 -6.29
C GLU A 156 1.39 13.00 -5.02
N TRP A 157 0.29 12.27 -5.08
CA TRP A 157 -0.73 12.29 -4.02
C TRP A 157 -0.23 11.81 -2.63
N SER A 158 0.85 11.08 -2.59
CA SER A 158 1.53 10.76 -1.34
C SER A 158 2.90 11.45 -1.19
N GLY A 159 3.23 12.42 -2.05
CA GLY A 159 4.55 13.02 -2.19
C GLY A 159 5.36 12.35 -3.28
N GLY A 160 5.72 11.10 -3.08
CA GLY A 160 6.30 10.23 -4.09
C GLY A 160 7.70 10.59 -4.58
N MET A 161 8.08 9.98 -5.71
CA MET A 161 9.42 10.11 -6.30
C MET A 161 9.80 11.55 -6.62
N VAL A 162 8.84 12.37 -7.06
CA VAL A 162 9.09 13.79 -7.34
C VAL A 162 9.48 14.58 -6.08
N THR A 163 9.00 14.17 -4.90
CA THR A 163 9.35 14.81 -3.64
C THR A 163 10.78 14.49 -3.21
N TYR A 164 11.25 13.26 -3.40
CA TYR A 164 12.67 12.94 -3.18
C TYR A 164 13.59 13.79 -4.05
N GLN A 165 13.20 14.08 -5.29
CA GLN A 165 13.94 14.99 -6.17
C GLN A 165 13.87 16.43 -5.66
N TYR A 166 12.68 16.88 -5.25
CA TYR A 166 12.45 18.22 -4.71
C TYR A 166 13.36 18.52 -3.51
N TYR A 167 13.59 17.57 -2.63
CA TYR A 167 14.48 17.77 -1.47
C TYR A 167 15.89 18.22 -1.86
N HIS A 168 16.35 17.90 -3.06
CA HIS A 168 17.70 18.21 -3.54
C HIS A 168 17.74 19.31 -4.60
N THR A 169 16.66 19.51 -5.32
CA THR A 169 16.62 20.47 -6.45
C THR A 169 15.78 21.71 -6.18
N GLY A 170 14.85 21.63 -5.23
CA GLY A 170 13.82 22.66 -5.02
C GLY A 170 12.79 22.74 -6.16
N GLN A 171 12.82 21.80 -7.13
CA GLN A 171 11.93 21.80 -8.30
C GLN A 171 10.85 20.72 -8.18
N TYR A 172 9.64 21.07 -8.60
CA TYR A 172 8.51 20.14 -8.68
C TYR A 172 7.50 20.65 -9.71
N ILE A 173 6.64 19.76 -10.17
CA ILE A 173 5.47 20.04 -11.00
C ILE A 173 4.27 19.40 -10.31
N ASN A 174 3.15 20.11 -10.23
CA ASN A 174 1.89 19.47 -9.81
C ASN A 174 1.31 18.68 -10.98
N MET A 175 0.80 17.50 -10.71
CA MET A 175 0.05 16.73 -11.71
C MET A 175 -1.21 17.52 -12.12
N ASN A 176 -1.59 17.42 -13.40
CA ASN A 176 -2.72 18.15 -13.98
C ASN A 176 -2.58 19.69 -13.96
N ASP A 177 -1.37 20.23 -13.79
CA ASP A 177 -1.12 21.66 -13.98
C ASP A 177 -1.26 22.00 -15.47
N PRO A 178 -2.16 22.93 -15.85
CA PRO A 178 -2.31 23.32 -17.24
C PRO A 178 -1.03 23.90 -17.89
N ALA A 179 -0.10 24.42 -17.08
CA ALA A 179 1.20 24.89 -17.56
C ALA A 179 2.17 23.74 -17.87
N HIS A 180 1.89 22.56 -17.35
CA HIS A 180 2.70 21.34 -17.48
C HIS A 180 1.80 20.15 -17.86
N PRO A 181 1.29 20.10 -19.10
CA PRO A 181 0.37 19.06 -19.54
C PRO A 181 1.05 17.69 -19.56
N TRP A 182 0.22 16.63 -19.58
CA TRP A 182 0.72 15.28 -19.76
C TRP A 182 1.61 15.18 -21.01
N PRO A 183 2.84 14.56 -20.95
CA PRO A 183 3.33 13.71 -19.86
C PRO A 183 4.39 14.37 -18.94
N GLU A 184 4.48 15.70 -18.86
CA GLU A 184 5.61 16.39 -18.19
C GLU A 184 5.82 15.97 -16.73
N PHE A 185 4.74 15.77 -15.96
CA PHE A 185 4.85 15.29 -14.60
C PHE A 185 5.53 13.91 -14.53
N ALA A 186 5.08 12.96 -15.37
CA ALA A 186 5.61 11.61 -15.39
C ALA A 186 7.07 11.58 -15.85
N ASP A 187 7.44 12.42 -16.80
CA ASP A 187 8.82 12.53 -17.29
C ASP A 187 9.75 13.15 -16.23
N LEU A 188 9.23 14.10 -15.43
CA LEU A 188 9.97 14.65 -14.28
C LEU A 188 10.11 13.58 -13.17
N SER A 189 9.03 12.92 -12.78
CA SER A 189 9.04 11.90 -11.73
C SER A 189 10.06 10.79 -12.04
N ALA A 190 10.15 10.35 -13.30
CA ALA A 190 11.09 9.33 -13.74
C ALA A 190 12.59 9.72 -13.65
N GLN A 191 12.92 11.00 -13.50
CA GLN A 191 14.31 11.42 -13.27
C GLN A 191 14.86 10.97 -11.93
N PHE A 192 13.99 10.57 -11.00
CA PHE A 192 14.34 9.97 -9.71
C PHE A 192 15.36 8.82 -9.86
N TYR A 193 15.19 7.97 -10.83
CA TYR A 193 16.04 6.78 -11.00
C TYR A 193 17.50 7.10 -11.30
N ALA A 194 17.77 8.24 -11.90
CA ALA A 194 19.13 8.71 -12.20
C ALA A 194 19.75 9.54 -11.06
N MET A 195 18.93 10.02 -10.07
CA MET A 195 19.39 10.90 -9.02
C MET A 195 19.88 10.09 -7.79
N ALA A 196 21.20 10.07 -7.58
CA ALA A 196 21.83 9.27 -6.52
C ALA A 196 21.34 9.66 -5.11
N GLN A 197 21.20 10.97 -4.82
CA GLN A 197 20.76 11.46 -3.52
C GLN A 197 19.30 11.08 -3.23
N ALA A 198 18.39 11.26 -4.18
CA ALA A 198 17.00 10.89 -4.05
C ALA A 198 16.82 9.39 -3.79
N LYS A 199 17.58 8.55 -4.52
CA LYS A 199 17.61 7.11 -4.24
C LYS A 199 18.17 6.77 -2.87
N ALA A 200 19.20 7.48 -2.41
CA ALA A 200 19.79 7.24 -1.10
C ALA A 200 18.80 7.52 0.02
N ASP A 201 18.02 8.60 -0.07
CA ASP A 201 16.98 8.94 0.90
C ASP A 201 15.84 7.89 0.90
N TYR A 202 15.40 7.47 -0.28
CA TYR A 202 14.43 6.39 -0.43
C TYR A 202 14.95 5.09 0.19
N TRP A 203 16.19 4.70 -0.08
CA TRP A 203 16.77 3.48 0.49
C TRP A 203 16.99 3.59 2.01
N ALA A 204 17.21 4.79 2.55
CA ALA A 204 17.24 4.98 4.00
C ALA A 204 15.85 4.68 4.61
N TYR A 205 14.78 5.14 3.98
CA TYR A 205 13.41 4.83 4.38
C TYR A 205 13.08 3.33 4.23
N VAL A 206 13.48 2.69 3.13
CA VAL A 206 13.34 1.24 2.94
C VAL A 206 14.00 0.46 4.09
N ARG A 207 15.23 0.82 4.48
CA ARG A 207 15.92 0.20 5.63
C ARG A 207 15.16 0.38 6.93
N LEU A 208 14.59 1.57 7.14
CA LEU A 208 13.79 1.87 8.33
C LEU A 208 12.57 0.94 8.41
N ILE A 209 11.80 0.85 7.33
CA ILE A 209 10.53 0.09 7.33
C ILE A 209 10.79 -1.42 7.36
N VAL A 210 11.62 -1.94 6.47
CA VAL A 210 11.90 -3.38 6.40
C VAL A 210 12.58 -3.90 7.67
N GLY A 211 13.44 -3.09 8.28
CA GLY A 211 14.12 -3.41 9.54
C GLY A 211 13.33 -3.08 10.80
N ARG A 212 12.12 -2.50 10.69
CA ARG A 212 11.36 -1.99 11.82
C ARG A 212 10.95 -3.10 12.79
N ARG A 213 10.96 -2.76 14.09
CA ARG A 213 10.30 -3.54 15.14
C ARG A 213 8.94 -2.90 15.43
N ASN A 214 7.89 -3.67 15.30
CA ASN A 214 6.54 -3.28 15.67
C ASN A 214 6.49 -2.91 17.16
N SER A 215 6.12 -1.69 17.47
CA SER A 215 6.11 -1.16 18.84
C SER A 215 4.96 -1.76 19.70
N ILE A 216 4.00 -2.43 19.07
CA ILE A 216 2.84 -3.04 19.75
C ILE A 216 3.07 -4.53 19.99
N THR A 217 3.50 -5.27 18.97
CA THR A 217 3.70 -6.71 19.05
C THR A 217 5.12 -7.12 19.45
N GLY A 218 6.09 -6.22 19.31
CA GLY A 218 7.51 -6.50 19.51
C GLY A 218 8.16 -7.33 18.40
N LYS A 219 7.42 -7.82 17.39
CA LYS A 219 7.96 -8.56 16.25
C LYS A 219 8.76 -7.63 15.34
N LEU A 220 9.83 -8.11 14.72
CA LEU A 220 10.41 -7.41 13.57
C LEU A 220 9.49 -7.57 12.37
N TYR A 221 9.33 -6.53 11.54
CA TYR A 221 8.48 -6.61 10.36
C TYR A 221 8.91 -7.74 9.42
N ARG A 222 10.23 -7.94 9.25
CA ARG A 222 10.78 -9.05 8.47
C ARG A 222 10.50 -10.46 9.07
N GLU A 223 9.94 -10.52 10.26
CA GLU A 223 9.56 -11.76 10.96
C GLU A 223 8.05 -11.84 11.17
N ASP A 224 7.28 -10.90 10.61
CA ASP A 224 5.83 -10.82 10.81
C ASP A 224 5.08 -11.42 9.60
N PRO A 225 4.48 -12.63 9.73
CA PRO A 225 3.74 -13.24 8.64
C PRO A 225 2.49 -12.47 8.19
N ALA A 226 2.06 -11.43 8.90
CA ALA A 226 1.01 -10.52 8.45
C ALA A 226 1.46 -9.68 7.23
N VAL A 227 2.75 -9.43 7.07
CA VAL A 227 3.30 -8.86 5.84
C VAL A 227 3.39 -9.98 4.80
N MET A 228 2.87 -9.77 3.60
CA MET A 228 3.03 -10.67 2.46
C MET A 228 4.20 -10.24 1.58
N ALA A 229 4.26 -8.97 1.26
CA ALA A 229 5.24 -8.46 0.32
C ALA A 229 5.66 -7.01 0.62
N TRP A 230 6.90 -6.72 0.32
CA TRP A 230 7.43 -5.37 0.14
C TRP A 230 7.23 -4.97 -1.32
N GLN A 231 6.52 -3.87 -1.53
CA GLN A 231 6.31 -3.35 -2.87
C GLN A 231 7.17 -2.09 -3.06
N LEU A 232 7.97 -2.08 -4.12
CA LEU A 232 8.97 -1.02 -4.30
C LEU A 232 8.33 0.36 -4.41
N SER A 233 7.23 0.46 -5.15
CA SER A 233 6.50 1.71 -5.34
C SER A 233 5.06 1.44 -5.75
N ASN A 234 4.18 2.44 -5.62
CA ASN A 234 2.96 2.49 -6.39
C ASN A 234 3.29 2.97 -7.81
N GLU A 235 2.88 2.20 -8.82
CA GLU A 235 2.90 2.51 -10.25
C GLU A 235 4.20 3.11 -10.81
N PRO A 236 5.39 2.57 -10.52
CA PRO A 236 6.64 3.12 -11.03
C PRO A 236 6.73 2.99 -12.55
N ARG A 237 7.04 4.11 -13.25
CA ARG A 237 7.19 4.18 -14.70
C ARG A 237 8.57 4.70 -15.07
N ALA A 238 9.13 4.24 -16.18
CA ALA A 238 10.38 4.79 -16.71
C ALA A 238 10.21 6.18 -17.35
N GLY A 239 8.97 6.62 -17.55
CA GLY A 239 8.57 7.92 -18.09
C GLY A 239 7.12 7.90 -18.56
N GLY A 240 6.60 9.06 -18.96
CA GLY A 240 5.29 9.20 -19.61
C GLY A 240 5.40 9.31 -21.12
N SER A 241 6.47 9.93 -21.65
CA SER A 241 6.80 9.97 -23.06
C SER A 241 7.73 8.84 -23.49
N ASP A 242 7.67 8.41 -24.74
CA ASP A 242 8.60 7.41 -25.28
C ASP A 242 10.07 7.84 -25.15
N ALA A 243 10.35 9.13 -25.37
CA ALA A 243 11.69 9.69 -25.21
C ALA A 243 12.22 9.59 -23.77
N ALA A 244 11.35 9.83 -22.77
CA ALA A 244 11.71 9.66 -21.37
C ALA A 244 11.90 8.20 -21.02
N VAL A 245 11.03 7.31 -21.50
CA VAL A 245 11.15 5.86 -21.30
C VAL A 245 12.49 5.37 -21.86
N ASP A 246 12.83 5.72 -23.10
CA ASP A 246 14.11 5.33 -23.72
C ASP A 246 15.31 5.83 -22.91
N LYS A 247 15.26 7.07 -22.46
CA LYS A 247 16.32 7.70 -21.66
C LYS A 247 16.51 7.06 -20.29
N ASN A 248 15.43 6.71 -19.61
CA ASN A 248 15.48 6.33 -18.20
C ASN A 248 15.45 4.80 -17.98
N THR A 249 15.18 3.98 -18.99
CA THR A 249 15.00 2.53 -18.86
C THR A 249 16.12 1.87 -18.06
N GLU A 250 17.40 2.10 -18.37
CA GLU A 250 18.49 1.44 -17.67
C GLU A 250 18.62 1.92 -16.21
N ALA A 251 18.38 3.19 -15.92
CA ALA A 251 18.37 3.72 -14.55
C ALA A 251 17.20 3.16 -13.74
N TYR A 252 16.03 3.01 -14.36
CA TYR A 252 14.83 2.41 -13.78
C TYR A 252 15.07 0.93 -13.42
N LEU A 253 15.60 0.13 -14.36
CA LEU A 253 15.90 -1.28 -14.12
C LEU A 253 17.01 -1.46 -13.07
N GLY A 254 18.02 -0.58 -13.09
CA GLY A 254 19.06 -0.54 -12.07
C GLY A 254 18.50 -0.26 -10.67
N TRP A 255 17.57 0.70 -10.55
CA TRP A 255 16.90 1.00 -9.30
C TRP A 255 16.08 -0.20 -8.77
N ILE A 256 15.35 -0.90 -9.63
CA ILE A 256 14.62 -2.12 -9.25
C ILE A 256 15.58 -3.17 -8.69
N LYS A 257 16.62 -3.50 -9.44
CA LYS A 257 17.65 -4.49 -9.04
C LYS A 257 18.28 -4.14 -7.69
N ASP A 258 18.74 -2.90 -7.54
CA ASP A 258 19.46 -2.45 -6.35
C ASP A 258 18.54 -2.42 -5.13
N THR A 259 17.26 -2.02 -5.30
CA THR A 259 16.27 -2.00 -4.22
C THR A 259 15.89 -3.42 -3.80
N CYS A 260 15.70 -4.35 -4.74
CA CYS A 260 15.48 -5.75 -4.42
C CYS A 260 16.67 -6.35 -3.65
N ALA A 261 17.90 -6.08 -4.08
CA ALA A 261 19.09 -6.53 -3.38
C ALA A 261 19.18 -5.96 -1.96
N LEU A 262 18.83 -4.68 -1.78
CA LEU A 262 18.77 -4.05 -0.47
C LEU A 262 17.75 -4.74 0.44
N ILE A 263 16.51 -4.94 -0.03
CA ILE A 263 15.46 -5.59 0.75
C ILE A 263 15.88 -7.00 1.12
N ARG A 264 16.38 -7.79 0.17
CA ARG A 264 16.86 -9.17 0.42
C ARG A 264 18.02 -9.24 1.43
N SER A 265 18.85 -8.20 1.52
CA SER A 265 19.92 -8.13 2.52
C SER A 265 19.41 -7.96 3.95
N ILE A 266 18.16 -7.51 4.14
CA ILE A 266 17.52 -7.28 5.43
C ILE A 266 16.51 -8.39 5.74
N ASP A 267 15.77 -8.83 4.72
CA ASP A 267 14.63 -9.72 4.81
C ASP A 267 14.70 -10.83 3.75
N ALA A 268 14.79 -12.07 4.22
CA ALA A 268 14.82 -13.28 3.40
C ALA A 268 13.46 -14.02 3.35
N ASN A 269 12.43 -13.50 4.04
CA ASN A 269 11.17 -14.21 4.23
C ASN A 269 10.06 -13.75 3.29
N HIS A 270 9.91 -12.41 3.12
CA HIS A 270 8.78 -11.84 2.40
C HIS A 270 9.04 -11.73 0.90
N LEU A 271 7.94 -11.72 0.15
CA LEU A 271 7.97 -11.48 -1.29
C LEU A 271 8.32 -10.01 -1.59
N ILE A 272 8.83 -9.79 -2.79
CA ILE A 272 9.07 -8.45 -3.34
C ILE A 272 8.19 -8.26 -4.57
N SER A 273 7.42 -7.17 -4.57
CA SER A 273 6.58 -6.72 -5.67
C SER A 273 7.07 -5.39 -6.22
N LEU A 274 6.85 -5.14 -7.50
CA LEU A 274 7.18 -3.86 -8.12
C LEU A 274 6.08 -2.82 -7.90
N GLY A 275 4.80 -3.23 -7.97
CA GLY A 275 3.63 -2.34 -7.96
C GLY A 275 3.36 -1.70 -9.32
N HIS A 276 3.73 -2.37 -10.40
CA HIS A 276 3.66 -1.87 -11.76
C HIS A 276 2.26 -2.05 -12.36
N GLU A 277 1.79 -1.07 -13.14
CA GLU A 277 0.49 -1.14 -13.83
C GLU A 277 0.43 -2.22 -14.92
N GLY A 278 1.57 -2.74 -15.35
CA GLY A 278 1.68 -3.61 -16.52
C GLY A 278 1.98 -2.83 -17.81
N LEU A 279 1.38 -3.27 -18.93
CA LEU A 279 1.65 -2.69 -20.25
C LEU A 279 1.39 -1.19 -20.33
N MET A 280 0.37 -0.66 -19.65
CA MET A 280 0.09 0.78 -19.65
C MET A 280 1.20 1.58 -18.96
N GLY A 281 1.73 1.09 -17.84
CA GLY A 281 2.87 1.70 -17.15
C GLY A 281 4.20 1.60 -17.90
N ALA A 282 4.27 0.75 -18.92
CA ALA A 282 5.44 0.56 -19.79
C ALA A 282 5.25 1.15 -21.20
N ASN A 283 4.29 2.04 -21.43
CA ASN A 283 3.95 2.58 -22.76
C ASN A 283 3.71 1.47 -23.81
N GLY A 284 3.09 0.35 -23.41
CA GLY A 284 2.81 -0.80 -24.27
C GLY A 284 4.01 -1.71 -24.57
N ARG A 285 5.16 -1.48 -23.95
CA ARG A 285 6.41 -2.24 -24.18
C ARG A 285 6.48 -3.50 -23.35
N GLU A 286 6.12 -4.64 -23.92
CA GLU A 286 6.15 -5.94 -23.24
C GLU A 286 7.54 -6.30 -22.75
N ASP A 287 8.58 -6.02 -23.55
CA ASP A 287 9.97 -6.29 -23.17
C ASP A 287 10.41 -5.53 -21.91
N LEU A 288 9.93 -4.29 -21.74
CA LEU A 288 10.19 -3.50 -20.53
C LEU A 288 9.46 -4.11 -19.33
N VAL A 289 8.20 -4.55 -19.48
CA VAL A 289 7.49 -5.26 -18.41
C VAL A 289 8.25 -6.51 -17.99
N VAL A 290 8.71 -7.33 -18.95
CA VAL A 290 9.46 -8.55 -18.68
C VAL A 290 10.75 -8.24 -17.92
N ARG A 291 11.57 -7.30 -18.41
CA ARG A 291 12.85 -6.90 -17.78
C ARG A 291 12.66 -6.32 -16.37
N ALA A 292 11.61 -5.52 -16.18
CA ALA A 292 11.30 -4.91 -14.88
C ALA A 292 10.94 -5.95 -13.80
N HIS A 293 10.52 -7.15 -14.20
CA HIS A 293 10.16 -8.22 -13.27
C HIS A 293 11.24 -9.31 -13.10
N GLU A 294 12.45 -9.14 -13.62
CA GLU A 294 13.53 -10.13 -13.46
C GLU A 294 13.87 -10.41 -11.99
N HIS A 295 13.92 -9.38 -11.15
CA HIS A 295 14.26 -9.45 -9.73
C HIS A 295 13.05 -9.45 -8.78
N ILE A 296 11.82 -9.50 -9.32
CA ILE A 296 10.54 -9.41 -8.63
C ILE A 296 9.91 -10.78 -8.51
N ASP A 297 9.24 -11.09 -7.41
CA ASP A 297 8.69 -12.42 -7.15
C ASP A 297 7.37 -12.69 -7.87
N TYR A 298 6.55 -11.68 -8.14
CA TYR A 298 5.28 -11.82 -8.85
C TYR A 298 4.91 -10.57 -9.64
N LEU A 299 4.15 -10.74 -10.72
CA LEU A 299 3.67 -9.65 -11.55
C LEU A 299 2.46 -8.98 -10.93
N THR A 300 2.34 -7.68 -11.21
CA THR A 300 1.14 -6.89 -10.93
C THR A 300 0.64 -6.23 -12.20
N ALA A 301 -0.66 -6.00 -12.26
CA ALA A 301 -1.29 -5.18 -13.29
C ALA A 301 -2.45 -4.39 -12.68
N HIS A 302 -2.63 -3.16 -13.15
CA HIS A 302 -3.74 -2.27 -12.80
C HIS A 302 -4.68 -2.12 -13.97
N ILE A 303 -5.97 -1.84 -13.74
CA ILE A 303 -6.97 -1.77 -14.80
C ILE A 303 -7.87 -0.55 -14.58
N TRP A 304 -7.59 0.52 -15.35
CA TRP A 304 -8.22 1.83 -15.23
C TRP A 304 -8.90 2.28 -16.52
N PRO A 305 -10.02 1.65 -16.94
CA PRO A 305 -10.61 1.89 -18.27
C PRO A 305 -11.05 3.32 -18.48
N GLN A 306 -11.47 4.05 -17.45
CA GLN A 306 -11.81 5.46 -17.56
C GLN A 306 -10.56 6.34 -17.71
N ASN A 307 -9.55 6.16 -16.86
CA ASN A 307 -8.31 6.95 -16.91
C ASN A 307 -7.56 6.77 -18.23
N TRP A 308 -7.71 5.60 -18.84
CA TRP A 308 -7.09 5.27 -20.14
C TRP A 308 -7.99 5.60 -21.34
N ASN A 309 -9.10 6.30 -21.14
CA ASN A 309 -10.07 6.64 -22.19
C ASN A 309 -10.61 5.42 -22.97
N TRP A 310 -10.76 4.28 -22.28
CA TRP A 310 -11.40 3.11 -22.86
C TRP A 310 -12.93 3.15 -22.70
N VAL A 311 -13.41 3.91 -21.74
CA VAL A 311 -14.81 4.24 -21.52
C VAL A 311 -14.98 5.74 -21.34
N ASP A 312 -16.10 6.29 -21.80
CA ASP A 312 -16.50 7.66 -21.52
C ASP A 312 -17.47 7.67 -20.33
N PRO A 313 -17.12 8.31 -19.20
CA PRO A 313 -18.00 8.35 -18.05
C PRO A 313 -19.30 9.12 -18.29
N LYS A 314 -19.37 9.95 -19.36
CA LYS A 314 -20.57 10.66 -19.79
C LYS A 314 -21.49 9.80 -20.64
N ASP A 315 -20.98 8.71 -21.20
CA ASP A 315 -21.73 7.75 -22.02
C ASP A 315 -21.30 6.32 -21.69
N LEU A 316 -21.51 5.90 -20.45
CA LEU A 316 -21.21 4.54 -20.01
C LEU A 316 -22.00 3.51 -20.81
N GLY A 317 -23.28 3.81 -21.13
CA GLY A 317 -24.13 2.90 -21.91
C GLY A 317 -23.59 2.58 -23.29
N GLY A 318 -23.11 3.59 -24.00
CA GLY A 318 -22.55 3.45 -25.37
C GLY A 318 -21.13 2.90 -25.41
N THR A 319 -20.32 3.15 -24.38
CA THR A 319 -18.87 2.88 -24.42
C THR A 319 -18.42 1.67 -23.60
N PHE A 320 -19.22 1.22 -22.63
CA PHE A 320 -18.84 0.12 -21.72
C PHE A 320 -18.47 -1.17 -22.46
N GLY A 321 -19.23 -1.56 -23.50
CA GLY A 321 -18.97 -2.80 -24.22
C GLY A 321 -17.60 -2.83 -24.91
N ALA A 322 -17.24 -1.72 -25.57
CA ALA A 322 -15.91 -1.58 -26.19
C ALA A 322 -14.78 -1.52 -25.14
N GLY A 323 -15.03 -0.83 -24.03
CA GLY A 323 -14.09 -0.79 -22.90
C GLY A 323 -13.86 -2.16 -22.29
N ALA A 324 -14.92 -2.93 -22.07
CA ALA A 324 -14.85 -4.30 -21.55
C ALA A 324 -14.00 -5.24 -22.43
N ALA A 325 -14.11 -5.11 -23.75
CA ALA A 325 -13.28 -5.89 -24.68
C ALA A 325 -11.79 -5.55 -24.55
N LYS A 326 -11.44 -4.26 -24.37
CA LYS A 326 -10.05 -3.83 -24.13
C LYS A 326 -9.53 -4.34 -22.79
N VAL A 327 -10.38 -4.35 -21.75
CA VAL A 327 -10.06 -4.90 -20.44
C VAL A 327 -9.73 -6.39 -20.54
N GLN A 328 -10.54 -7.17 -21.26
CA GLN A 328 -10.27 -8.60 -21.46
C GLN A 328 -8.95 -8.84 -22.19
N ASP A 329 -8.70 -8.13 -23.30
CA ASP A 329 -7.43 -8.21 -24.05
C ASP A 329 -6.22 -7.87 -23.17
N TYR A 330 -6.37 -6.87 -22.26
CA TYR A 330 -5.34 -6.49 -21.32
C TYR A 330 -5.06 -7.59 -20.29
N ILE A 331 -6.10 -8.21 -19.74
CA ILE A 331 -6.00 -9.36 -18.84
C ILE A 331 -5.28 -10.51 -19.52
N ASP A 332 -5.70 -10.89 -20.72
CA ASP A 332 -5.15 -12.03 -21.48
C ASP A 332 -3.65 -11.84 -21.77
N LYS A 333 -3.25 -10.62 -22.15
CA LYS A 333 -1.83 -10.27 -22.37
C LYS A 333 -0.99 -10.40 -21.11
N HIS A 334 -1.50 -9.97 -19.96
CA HIS A 334 -0.75 -10.07 -18.69
C HIS A 334 -0.68 -11.51 -18.19
N ILE A 335 -1.69 -12.33 -18.43
CA ILE A 335 -1.63 -13.77 -18.17
C ILE A 335 -0.52 -14.40 -19.03
N ALA A 336 -0.43 -14.07 -20.31
CA ALA A 336 0.61 -14.58 -21.20
C ALA A 336 2.03 -14.15 -20.77
N ILE A 337 2.20 -12.88 -20.35
CA ILE A 337 3.48 -12.37 -19.82
C ILE A 337 3.87 -13.12 -18.53
N ALA A 338 2.93 -13.31 -17.60
CA ALA A 338 3.18 -14.00 -16.35
C ALA A 338 3.52 -15.48 -16.56
N GLN A 339 2.86 -16.15 -17.51
CA GLN A 339 3.19 -17.52 -17.93
C GLN A 339 4.61 -17.61 -18.48
N LYS A 340 5.01 -16.66 -19.34
CA LYS A 340 6.35 -16.59 -19.92
C LYS A 340 7.44 -16.40 -18.85
N LEU A 341 7.11 -15.68 -17.77
CA LEU A 341 8.02 -15.42 -16.65
C LEU A 341 7.98 -16.52 -15.58
N ASP A 342 7.06 -17.46 -15.65
CA ASP A 342 6.81 -18.48 -14.63
C ASP A 342 6.61 -17.86 -13.24
N LYS A 343 5.77 -16.81 -13.15
CA LYS A 343 5.50 -16.06 -11.92
C LYS A 343 4.00 -15.86 -11.69
N PRO A 344 3.55 -15.76 -10.43
CA PRO A 344 2.18 -15.38 -10.12
C PRO A 344 1.84 -13.98 -10.66
N LEU A 345 0.57 -13.74 -10.97
CA LEU A 345 0.01 -12.46 -11.40
C LEU A 345 -1.10 -12.02 -10.44
N VAL A 346 -1.07 -10.75 -10.06
CA VAL A 346 -2.12 -10.10 -9.27
C VAL A 346 -2.65 -8.87 -10.02
N PHE A 347 -3.96 -8.81 -10.20
CA PHE A 347 -4.64 -7.58 -10.60
C PHE A 347 -4.86 -6.75 -9.33
N GLU A 348 -3.87 -5.92 -8.96
CA GLU A 348 -3.82 -5.32 -7.64
C GLU A 348 -4.47 -3.93 -7.53
N GLU A 349 -4.89 -3.36 -8.67
CA GLU A 349 -5.78 -2.22 -8.72
C GLU A 349 -6.76 -2.37 -9.89
N PHE A 350 -8.01 -2.14 -9.61
CA PHE A 350 -9.05 -1.91 -10.62
C PHE A 350 -10.20 -1.16 -9.95
N GLY A 351 -10.72 -0.19 -10.64
CA GLY A 351 -11.83 0.63 -10.17
C GLY A 351 -12.70 1.11 -11.33
N PHE A 352 -13.92 1.50 -11.00
CA PHE A 352 -14.84 2.04 -11.95
C PHE A 352 -15.72 3.12 -11.29
N PRO A 353 -16.06 4.21 -12.00
CA PRO A 353 -16.87 5.29 -11.46
C PRO A 353 -18.29 4.85 -11.13
N ARG A 354 -18.98 5.65 -10.33
CA ARG A 354 -20.44 5.57 -10.18
C ARG A 354 -21.14 6.04 -11.44
N ASP A 355 -22.40 5.68 -11.59
CA ASP A 355 -23.21 6.12 -12.72
C ASP A 355 -23.35 7.66 -12.68
N ASP A 356 -23.52 8.29 -13.86
CA ASP A 356 -23.74 9.72 -14.03
C ASP A 356 -22.64 10.65 -13.45
N ILE A 357 -21.40 10.15 -13.35
CA ILE A 357 -20.25 10.89 -12.75
C ILE A 357 -20.57 11.34 -11.30
N ALA A 358 -21.33 10.54 -10.58
CA ALA A 358 -21.65 10.81 -9.19
C ALA A 358 -20.53 10.35 -8.26
N TYR A 359 -20.44 10.95 -7.06
CA TYR A 359 -19.45 10.65 -6.05
C TYR A 359 -20.08 10.26 -4.70
N ASP A 360 -21.32 10.63 -4.47
CA ASP A 360 -22.02 10.37 -3.20
C ASP A 360 -22.35 8.89 -3.01
N PRO A 361 -22.28 8.37 -1.77
CA PRO A 361 -22.45 6.94 -1.48
C PRO A 361 -23.83 6.38 -1.81
N ASP A 362 -24.87 7.22 -1.88
CA ASP A 362 -26.24 6.77 -2.16
C ASP A 362 -26.60 6.80 -3.66
N THR A 363 -25.62 7.09 -4.51
CA THR A 363 -25.80 7.12 -5.96
C THR A 363 -25.62 5.74 -6.59
N PRO A 364 -26.24 5.47 -7.76
CA PRO A 364 -26.18 4.15 -8.39
C PRO A 364 -24.76 3.69 -8.74
N THR A 365 -24.54 2.37 -8.68
CA THR A 365 -23.28 1.69 -9.02
C THR A 365 -23.43 0.67 -10.15
N THR A 366 -24.42 0.85 -11.06
CA THR A 366 -24.78 -0.15 -12.08
C THR A 366 -23.59 -0.56 -12.93
N TYR A 367 -22.84 0.40 -13.48
CA TYR A 367 -21.68 0.10 -14.32
C TYR A 367 -20.45 -0.29 -13.50
N LYS A 368 -20.27 0.24 -12.29
CA LYS A 368 -19.26 -0.24 -11.35
C LYS A 368 -19.46 -1.72 -11.05
N ASP A 369 -20.67 -2.14 -10.74
CA ASP A 369 -20.98 -3.54 -10.42
C ASP A 369 -20.79 -4.45 -11.65
N ARG A 370 -21.16 -3.99 -12.84
CA ARG A 370 -20.90 -4.72 -14.10
C ARG A 370 -19.39 -4.90 -14.34
N PHE A 371 -18.59 -3.86 -14.09
CA PHE A 371 -17.15 -3.91 -14.24
C PHE A 371 -16.50 -4.85 -13.22
N TYR A 372 -16.88 -4.74 -11.96
CA TYR A 372 -16.43 -5.68 -10.91
C TYR A 372 -16.78 -7.12 -11.24
N GLY A 373 -18.00 -7.34 -11.71
CA GLY A 373 -18.45 -8.67 -12.18
C GLY A 373 -17.59 -9.21 -13.33
N LEU A 374 -17.20 -8.36 -14.27
CA LEU A 374 -16.31 -8.73 -15.39
C LEU A 374 -14.91 -9.13 -14.89
N ILE A 375 -14.28 -8.30 -14.06
CA ILE A 375 -12.94 -8.59 -13.51
C ILE A 375 -12.97 -9.89 -12.70
N TYR A 376 -13.96 -10.05 -11.82
CA TYR A 376 -14.06 -11.23 -10.97
C TYR A 376 -14.32 -12.50 -11.78
N ALA A 377 -15.16 -12.44 -12.80
CA ALA A 377 -15.38 -13.58 -13.69
C ALA A 377 -14.10 -13.97 -14.44
N ALA A 378 -13.34 -13.00 -14.94
CA ALA A 378 -12.06 -13.26 -15.62
C ALA A 378 -11.02 -13.87 -14.67
N VAL A 379 -10.92 -13.37 -13.44
CA VAL A 379 -10.01 -13.93 -12.40
C VAL A 379 -10.41 -15.35 -12.02
N GLU A 380 -11.70 -15.60 -11.82
CA GLU A 380 -12.22 -16.92 -11.44
C GLU A 380 -12.01 -17.96 -12.57
N ASP A 381 -12.27 -17.56 -13.81
CA ASP A 381 -12.02 -18.39 -14.98
C ASP A 381 -10.53 -18.71 -15.14
N ALA A 382 -9.68 -17.70 -15.05
CA ALA A 382 -8.23 -17.86 -15.11
C ALA A 382 -7.71 -18.83 -14.03
N VAL A 383 -8.20 -18.70 -12.79
CA VAL A 383 -7.87 -19.60 -11.68
C VAL A 383 -8.36 -21.02 -11.94
N ALA A 384 -9.57 -21.19 -12.47
CA ALA A 384 -10.13 -22.52 -12.77
C ALA A 384 -9.31 -23.24 -13.85
N HIS A 385 -8.73 -22.50 -14.81
CA HIS A 385 -7.85 -23.00 -15.85
C HIS A 385 -6.37 -23.11 -15.46
N ASN A 386 -6.07 -22.98 -14.16
CA ASN A 386 -4.71 -23.10 -13.63
C ASN A 386 -3.69 -22.16 -14.28
N THR A 387 -4.09 -20.90 -14.52
CA THR A 387 -3.20 -19.85 -15.03
C THR A 387 -2.42 -19.17 -13.88
N PRO A 388 -1.48 -18.25 -14.18
CA PRO A 388 -0.74 -17.52 -13.16
C PRO A 388 -1.55 -16.63 -12.23
N VAL A 389 -2.82 -16.35 -12.52
CA VAL A 389 -3.64 -15.43 -11.72
C VAL A 389 -3.82 -15.97 -10.30
N ALA A 390 -3.38 -15.19 -9.32
CA ALA A 390 -3.29 -15.60 -7.92
C ALA A 390 -4.04 -14.68 -6.95
N GLY A 391 -4.49 -13.51 -7.40
CA GLY A 391 -5.22 -12.57 -6.57
C GLY A 391 -5.76 -11.36 -7.31
N SER A 392 -6.65 -10.65 -6.64
CA SER A 392 -7.22 -9.40 -7.10
C SER A 392 -7.45 -8.45 -5.92
N ASN A 393 -7.09 -7.17 -6.05
CA ASN A 393 -7.39 -6.13 -5.06
C ASN A 393 -8.15 -5.00 -5.73
N PHE A 394 -9.38 -4.77 -5.34
CA PHE A 394 -10.14 -3.64 -5.87
C PHE A 394 -9.64 -2.30 -5.32
N TRP A 395 -9.74 -1.26 -6.12
CA TRP A 395 -9.51 0.12 -5.70
C TRP A 395 -10.84 0.85 -5.56
N ALA A 396 -11.15 1.40 -4.38
CA ALA A 396 -10.53 1.12 -3.12
C ALA A 396 -11.62 1.08 -2.05
N TRP A 397 -11.32 0.52 -0.89
CA TRP A 397 -12.27 0.54 0.22
C TRP A 397 -12.40 1.96 0.75
N GLY A 398 -13.60 2.51 0.72
CA GLY A 398 -13.97 3.81 1.31
C GLY A 398 -14.64 3.67 2.67
N GLY A 399 -15.23 2.49 2.91
CA GLY A 399 -15.86 2.14 4.18
C GLY A 399 -16.87 3.15 4.66
N SER A 400 -16.70 3.61 5.88
CA SER A 400 -17.54 4.64 6.50
C SER A 400 -17.06 6.07 6.23
N GLY A 401 -15.97 6.25 5.48
CA GLY A 401 -15.48 7.58 5.08
C GLY A 401 -16.47 8.31 4.19
N ARG A 402 -16.43 9.64 4.26
CA ARG A 402 -17.29 10.53 3.45
C ARG A 402 -16.50 11.76 3.07
N ALA A 403 -16.75 12.29 1.88
CA ALA A 403 -16.24 13.60 1.48
C ALA A 403 -16.71 14.68 2.47
N LEU A 404 -15.83 15.64 2.78
CA LEU A 404 -16.18 16.78 3.65
C LEU A 404 -16.83 17.93 2.87
N HIS A 405 -16.51 18.04 1.58
CA HIS A 405 -16.90 19.17 0.76
C HIS A 405 -17.90 18.77 -0.33
N PRO A 406 -18.86 19.64 -0.69
CA PRO A 406 -19.80 19.37 -1.77
C PRO A 406 -19.20 19.23 -3.16
N ASP A 407 -17.98 19.75 -3.36
CA ASP A 407 -17.19 19.60 -4.60
C ASP A 407 -16.34 18.34 -4.62
N HIS A 408 -16.41 17.53 -3.56
CA HIS A 408 -15.67 16.29 -3.38
C HIS A 408 -14.13 16.42 -3.41
N HIS A 409 -13.58 17.62 -3.27
CA HIS A 409 -12.15 17.81 -3.15
C HIS A 409 -11.68 17.68 -1.70
N MET A 410 -10.63 16.87 -1.51
CA MET A 410 -9.93 16.78 -0.23
C MET A 410 -8.92 17.93 -0.14
N LEU A 411 -9.02 18.74 0.91
CA LEU A 411 -8.02 19.77 1.16
C LEU A 411 -6.81 19.18 1.89
N ARG A 412 -5.64 19.74 1.63
CA ARG A 412 -4.42 19.30 2.29
C ARG A 412 -4.54 19.42 3.82
N GLY A 413 -4.15 18.37 4.53
CA GLY A 413 -4.25 18.30 5.99
C GLY A 413 -5.59 17.79 6.52
N GLU A 414 -6.57 17.51 5.67
CA GLU A 414 -7.81 16.87 6.06
C GLU A 414 -7.62 15.38 6.33
N THR A 415 -8.51 14.84 7.15
CA THR A 415 -8.41 13.48 7.67
C THR A 415 -9.66 12.64 7.44
N SER A 416 -10.49 13.06 6.50
CA SER A 416 -11.73 12.38 6.07
C SER A 416 -11.47 11.26 5.05
N TYR A 417 -10.43 10.48 5.27
CA TYR A 417 -9.97 9.45 4.34
C TYR A 417 -11.09 8.58 3.77
N VAL A 418 -11.12 8.48 2.45
CA VAL A 418 -11.94 7.54 1.67
C VAL A 418 -11.04 6.68 0.79
N GLY A 419 -11.59 5.85 -0.09
CA GLY A 419 -10.79 5.05 -1.01
C GLY A 419 -9.99 5.87 -2.02
N ASP A 420 -10.54 7.01 -2.44
CA ASP A 420 -9.90 7.91 -3.39
C ASP A 420 -8.83 8.77 -2.70
N PRO A 421 -7.60 8.86 -3.24
CA PRO A 421 -6.54 9.69 -2.69
C PRO A 421 -6.80 11.19 -2.94
N PRO A 422 -6.01 12.11 -2.30
CA PRO A 422 -6.32 13.55 -2.32
C PRO A 422 -6.38 14.22 -3.69
N HIS A 423 -5.77 13.64 -4.72
CA HIS A 423 -5.78 14.22 -6.07
C HIS A 423 -7.02 13.85 -6.88
N GLU A 424 -7.84 12.95 -6.38
CA GLU A 424 -9.08 12.48 -7.00
C GLU A 424 -10.32 13.02 -6.28
N PRO A 425 -11.45 13.18 -6.98
CA PRO A 425 -12.72 13.46 -6.32
C PRO A 425 -13.09 12.34 -5.35
N GLN A 426 -13.40 12.72 -4.12
CA GLN A 426 -13.68 11.78 -3.03
C GLN A 426 -15.02 11.09 -3.22
N GLY A 427 -15.00 9.78 -3.47
CA GLY A 427 -16.16 8.95 -3.83
C GLY A 427 -16.13 8.42 -5.27
N TRP A 428 -15.12 8.80 -6.06
CA TRP A 428 -15.03 8.43 -7.48
C TRP A 428 -14.96 6.92 -7.68
N TYR A 429 -13.96 6.29 -7.07
CA TYR A 429 -13.77 4.84 -7.14
C TYR A 429 -14.11 4.13 -5.83
N SER A 430 -14.27 4.86 -4.75
CA SER A 430 -14.56 4.30 -3.41
C SER A 430 -15.69 3.27 -3.43
N VAL A 431 -15.48 2.18 -2.70
CA VAL A 431 -16.54 1.25 -2.29
C VAL A 431 -16.92 1.59 -0.87
N PHE A 432 -18.09 2.17 -0.68
CA PHE A 432 -18.60 2.56 0.63
C PHE A 432 -19.30 1.41 1.36
N ASN A 433 -19.42 1.54 2.67
CA ASN A 433 -20.16 0.59 3.49
C ASN A 433 -21.67 0.52 3.18
N THR A 434 -22.18 1.44 2.37
CA THR A 434 -23.56 1.48 1.85
C THR A 434 -23.73 0.83 0.49
N ASP A 435 -22.63 0.50 -0.23
CA ASP A 435 -22.67 -0.08 -1.57
C ASP A 435 -22.96 -1.59 -1.51
N ALA A 436 -24.17 -1.95 -1.10
CA ALA A 436 -24.54 -3.33 -0.81
C ALA A 436 -24.39 -4.29 -2.03
N SER A 437 -24.67 -3.84 -3.25
CA SER A 437 -24.55 -4.63 -4.47
C SER A 437 -23.09 -4.92 -4.81
N THR A 438 -22.22 -3.91 -4.76
CA THR A 438 -20.77 -4.08 -4.98
C THR A 438 -20.16 -5.00 -3.90
N GLN A 439 -20.52 -4.82 -2.63
CA GLN A 439 -20.07 -5.68 -1.53
C GLN A 439 -20.53 -7.13 -1.72
N ALA A 440 -21.75 -7.36 -2.21
CA ALA A 440 -22.23 -8.71 -2.49
C ALA A 440 -21.39 -9.39 -3.59
N LEU A 441 -20.96 -8.66 -4.63
CA LEU A 441 -20.06 -9.16 -5.67
C LEU A 441 -18.69 -9.53 -5.09
N ILE A 442 -18.10 -8.65 -4.26
CA ILE A 442 -16.82 -8.92 -3.58
C ILE A 442 -16.91 -10.19 -2.75
N LYS A 443 -17.96 -10.32 -1.94
CA LYS A 443 -18.19 -11.49 -1.08
C LYS A 443 -18.36 -12.78 -1.88
N ALA A 444 -19.13 -12.72 -2.95
CA ALA A 444 -19.35 -13.86 -3.83
C ALA A 444 -18.05 -14.29 -4.53
N HIS A 445 -17.24 -13.34 -4.99
CA HIS A 445 -15.92 -13.61 -5.58
C HIS A 445 -14.98 -14.29 -4.58
N ALA A 446 -14.85 -13.75 -3.37
CA ALA A 446 -14.02 -14.34 -2.33
C ALA A 446 -14.42 -15.79 -2.01
N ALA A 447 -15.73 -16.06 -1.92
CA ALA A 447 -16.24 -17.40 -1.68
C ALA A 447 -15.94 -18.37 -2.84
N ARG A 448 -16.07 -17.89 -4.10
CA ARG A 448 -15.77 -18.71 -5.29
C ARG A 448 -14.28 -19.04 -5.38
N LEU A 449 -13.38 -18.04 -5.19
CA LEU A 449 -11.94 -18.29 -5.16
C LEU A 449 -11.53 -19.34 -4.12
N ALA A 450 -12.14 -19.29 -2.92
CA ALA A 450 -11.88 -20.27 -1.87
C ALA A 450 -12.37 -21.67 -2.22
N SER A 451 -13.36 -21.80 -3.10
CA SER A 451 -13.97 -23.10 -3.50
C SER A 451 -13.30 -23.75 -4.71
N ILE A 452 -12.58 -22.99 -5.55
CA ILE A 452 -11.92 -23.55 -6.74
C ILE A 452 -10.81 -24.50 -6.31
N LYS A 453 -11.00 -25.79 -6.64
CA LYS A 453 -9.96 -26.81 -6.50
C LYS A 453 -9.11 -26.77 -7.76
N THR A 454 -7.83 -26.53 -7.63
CA THR A 454 -6.89 -26.81 -8.74
C THR A 454 -6.68 -28.31 -8.85
N ALA A 455 -6.77 -28.78 -10.08
CA ALA A 455 -6.49 -30.17 -10.42
C ALA A 455 -5.04 -30.55 -10.12
#